data_167cb3b34c28e50bf8e7f279ddfece3b
#
_entry.id   167cb3b34c28e50bf8e7f279ddfece3b
#
_cell.length_a   1.000
_cell.length_b   1.000
_cell.length_c   1.000
_cell.angle_alpha   90.00
_cell.angle_beta   90.00
_cell.angle_gamma   90.00
#
_symmetry.space_group_name_H-M   'P 1'
#
loop_
_entity.id
_entity.type
_entity.pdbx_description
1 polymer ?
#
loop_
_entity_poly.entity_id
_entity_poly.type
_entity_poly.pdbx_seq_one_letter_code
_entity_poly.pdbx_strand_id
1 'polypeptide(L)'
;MSATSLADLLAAQLPKGLADTARRLADAQARLDRALPGALLGQVRIMQVQSGELHLACASGAVASRLRHQTADLVKTLEKRGLKVEHLHVHVKPELVAPWREPVEKA
;
A
#
# COMPACT_ATOMS: atom_id res chain seq x y z
N MET A 1 13.86 -8.11 -25.75
CA MET A 1 14.32 -7.72 -24.53
C MET A 1 13.20 -7.18 -23.66
N SER A 2 13.10 -7.71 -22.57
CA SER A 2 12.04 -7.29 -21.71
C SER A 2 12.26 -5.87 -21.23
N ALA A 3 11.21 -5.14 -21.14
CA ALA A 3 11.30 -3.83 -20.58
C ALA A 3 11.56 -3.95 -19.10
N THR A 4 12.54 -3.23 -18.63
CA THR A 4 12.81 -3.17 -17.21
C THR A 4 12.09 -1.95 -16.69
N SER A 5 11.25 -2.12 -15.72
CA SER A 5 10.51 -1.00 -15.16
C SER A 5 11.47 -0.08 -14.42
N LEU A 6 11.03 1.17 -14.25
CA LEU A 6 11.83 2.12 -13.49
C LEU A 6 12.05 1.59 -12.07
N ALA A 7 11.03 0.97 -11.50
CA ALA A 7 11.15 0.41 -10.16
C ALA A 7 12.23 -0.66 -10.11
N ASP A 8 12.31 -1.51 -11.13
CA ASP A 8 13.34 -2.54 -11.18
C ASP A 8 14.73 -1.93 -11.28
N LEU A 9 14.86 -0.88 -12.09
CA LEU A 9 16.14 -0.22 -12.23
C LEU A 9 16.59 0.42 -10.92
N LEU A 10 15.67 1.06 -10.23
CA LEU A 10 15.99 1.67 -8.95
C LEU A 10 16.36 0.61 -7.92
N ALA A 11 15.61 -0.49 -7.88
CA ALA A 11 15.89 -1.56 -6.95
C ALA A 11 17.27 -2.17 -7.19
N ALA A 12 17.68 -2.26 -8.44
CA ALA A 12 18.97 -2.85 -8.78
C ALA A 12 20.13 -2.00 -8.30
N GLN A 13 19.89 -0.71 -8.05
CA GLN A 13 20.94 0.20 -7.62
C GLN A 13 20.95 0.41 -6.12
N LEU A 14 20.01 -0.17 -5.40
CA LEU A 14 19.93 -0.03 -3.95
C LEU A 14 20.70 -1.15 -3.26
N PRO A 15 21.13 -0.92 -2.02
CA PRO A 15 21.63 -2.03 -1.23
C PRO A 15 20.63 -3.15 -1.18
N LYS A 16 21.12 -4.38 -1.06
CA LYS A 16 20.28 -5.54 -1.17
C LYS A 16 19.08 -5.49 -0.21
N GLY A 17 19.32 -5.09 1.02
CA GLY A 17 18.24 -5.04 2.00
C GLY A 17 17.16 -4.06 1.62
N LEU A 18 17.55 -2.90 1.10
CA LEU A 18 16.58 -1.90 0.67
C LEU A 18 15.81 -2.33 -0.56
N ALA A 19 16.48 -3.03 -1.48
CA ALA A 19 15.80 -3.54 -2.66
C ALA A 19 14.74 -4.56 -2.28
N ASP A 20 15.05 -5.45 -1.35
CA ASP A 20 14.07 -6.42 -0.88
C ASP A 20 12.90 -5.75 -0.20
N THR A 21 13.17 -4.76 0.62
CA THR A 21 12.10 -4.01 1.29
C THR A 21 11.19 -3.33 0.28
N ALA A 22 11.79 -2.70 -0.72
CA ALA A 22 11.02 -2.02 -1.75
C ALA A 22 10.12 -3.00 -2.52
N ARG A 23 10.63 -4.18 -2.82
CA ARG A 23 9.83 -5.19 -3.52
C ARG A 23 8.69 -5.69 -2.65
N ARG A 24 8.93 -5.90 -1.37
CA ARG A 24 7.87 -6.32 -0.46
C ARG A 24 6.77 -5.29 -0.37
N LEU A 25 7.17 -4.02 -0.28
CA LEU A 25 6.16 -2.95 -0.22
C LEU A 25 5.35 -2.89 -1.50
N ALA A 26 6.02 -2.98 -2.64
CA ALA A 26 5.32 -2.93 -3.93
C ALA A 26 4.38 -4.12 -4.07
N ASP A 27 4.82 -5.30 -3.69
CA ASP A 27 4.00 -6.50 -3.79
C ASP A 27 2.81 -6.40 -2.85
N ALA A 28 3.05 -5.96 -1.62
CA ALA A 28 1.99 -5.81 -0.65
C ALA A 28 0.98 -4.76 -1.11
N GLN A 29 1.46 -3.66 -1.67
CA GLN A 29 0.58 -2.61 -2.18
C GLN A 29 -0.33 -3.14 -3.29
N ALA A 30 0.23 -3.95 -4.18
CA ALA A 30 -0.58 -4.54 -5.25
C ALA A 30 -1.67 -5.43 -4.69
N ARG A 31 -1.36 -6.21 -3.67
CA ARG A 31 -2.36 -7.06 -3.03
C ARG A 31 -3.42 -6.24 -2.32
N LEU A 32 -3.00 -5.19 -1.66
CA LEU A 32 -3.93 -4.29 -0.98
C LEU A 32 -4.88 -3.64 -1.98
N ASP A 33 -4.34 -3.14 -3.09
CA ASP A 33 -5.16 -2.48 -4.10
C ASP A 33 -6.25 -3.41 -4.63
N ARG A 34 -5.94 -4.69 -4.77
CA ARG A 34 -6.92 -5.66 -5.24
C ARG A 34 -7.96 -5.99 -4.19
N ALA A 35 -7.62 -5.79 -2.93
CA ALA A 35 -8.54 -6.10 -1.83
C ALA A 35 -9.44 -4.94 -1.47
N LEU A 36 -9.07 -3.72 -1.86
CA LEU A 36 -9.84 -2.53 -1.47
C LEU A 36 -11.06 -2.33 -2.34
N PRO A 37 -12.16 -1.84 -1.75
CA PRO A 37 -13.28 -1.40 -2.56
C PRO A 37 -12.85 -0.27 -3.48
N GLY A 38 -13.52 -0.14 -4.62
CA GLY A 38 -13.16 0.88 -5.58
C GLY A 38 -13.15 2.29 -5.01
N ALA A 39 -14.03 2.56 -4.05
CA ALA A 39 -14.11 3.88 -3.45
C ALA A 39 -12.86 4.25 -2.67
N LEU A 40 -12.12 3.25 -2.20
CA LEU A 40 -10.90 3.47 -1.42
C LEU A 40 -9.63 3.32 -2.24
N LEU A 41 -9.76 2.87 -3.47
CA LEU A 41 -8.61 2.65 -4.31
C LEU A 41 -7.90 3.98 -4.58
N GLY A 42 -6.59 3.99 -4.38
CA GLY A 42 -5.83 5.22 -4.54
C GLY A 42 -5.86 6.13 -3.34
N GLN A 43 -6.63 5.78 -2.30
CA GLN A 43 -6.73 6.60 -1.10
C GLN A 43 -5.96 6.01 0.07
N VAL A 44 -5.35 4.85 -0.12
CA VAL A 44 -4.66 4.12 0.93
C VAL A 44 -3.31 3.65 0.42
N ARG A 45 -2.29 3.85 1.24
CA ARG A 45 -0.94 3.48 0.85
C ARG A 45 -0.26 2.76 1.99
N ILE A 46 0.47 1.70 1.68
CA ILE A 46 1.21 0.98 2.70
C ILE A 46 2.45 1.77 3.09
N MET A 47 2.58 2.04 4.38
CA MET A 47 3.78 2.69 4.92
C MET A 47 4.83 1.67 5.29
N GLN A 48 4.39 0.56 5.85
CA GLN A 48 5.30 -0.44 6.38
C GLN A 48 4.58 -1.77 6.48
N VAL A 49 5.29 -2.83 6.13
CA VAL A 49 4.81 -4.19 6.34
C VAL A 49 5.97 -4.98 6.94
N GLN A 50 5.74 -5.53 8.14
CA GLN A 50 6.81 -6.21 8.85
C GLN A 50 6.23 -7.11 9.92
N SER A 51 6.62 -8.37 9.91
CA SER A 51 6.27 -9.32 10.98
C SER A 51 4.78 -9.35 11.30
N GLY A 52 3.95 -9.34 10.26
CA GLY A 52 2.50 -9.38 10.46
C GLY A 52 1.86 -8.05 10.76
N GLU A 53 2.65 -6.99 10.89
CA GLU A 53 2.10 -5.66 11.13
C GLU A 53 2.04 -4.88 9.83
N LEU A 54 0.90 -4.27 9.59
CA LEU A 54 0.67 -3.50 8.39
C LEU A 54 0.27 -2.09 8.79
N HIS A 55 1.05 -1.11 8.37
CA HIS A 55 0.77 0.30 8.63
C HIS A 55 0.32 0.96 7.36
N LEU A 56 -0.85 1.56 7.40
CA LEU A 56 -1.46 2.19 6.23
C LEU A 56 -1.57 3.68 6.43
N ALA A 57 -1.26 4.42 5.36
CA ALA A 57 -1.50 5.84 5.31
C ALA A 57 -2.78 6.07 4.52
N CYS A 58 -3.64 6.92 5.05
CA CYS A 58 -4.92 7.23 4.43
C CYS A 58 -4.97 8.69 4.03
N ALA A 59 -5.67 8.96 2.94
CA ALA A 59 -5.75 10.32 2.42
C ALA A 59 -6.54 11.25 3.32
N SER A 60 -7.45 10.72 4.13
CA SER A 60 -8.28 11.57 4.99
C SER A 60 -8.80 10.76 6.17
N GLY A 61 -9.35 11.47 7.15
CA GLY A 61 -9.99 10.81 8.28
C GLY A 61 -11.19 9.98 7.87
N ALA A 62 -11.90 10.40 6.84
CA ALA A 62 -13.05 9.63 6.34
C ALA A 62 -12.60 8.29 5.79
N VAL A 63 -11.49 8.26 5.05
CA VAL A 63 -10.93 7.02 4.53
C VAL A 63 -10.48 6.12 5.68
N ALA A 64 -9.79 6.71 6.66
CA ALA A 64 -9.32 5.95 7.82
C ALA A 64 -10.49 5.33 8.57
N SER A 65 -11.56 6.07 8.75
CA SER A 65 -12.75 5.59 9.44
C SER A 65 -13.35 4.41 8.70
N ARG A 66 -13.46 4.50 7.38
CA ARG A 66 -13.98 3.39 6.58
C ARG A 66 -13.12 2.16 6.70
N LEU A 67 -11.80 2.34 6.67
CA LEU A 67 -10.92 1.20 6.82
C LEU A 67 -11.07 0.53 8.17
N ARG A 68 -11.19 1.34 9.23
CA ARG A 68 -11.35 0.78 10.56
C ARG A 68 -12.61 -0.06 10.67
N HIS A 69 -13.67 0.35 10.01
CA HIS A 69 -14.91 -0.41 10.00
C HIS A 69 -14.79 -1.68 9.18
N GLN A 70 -13.86 -1.74 8.25
CA GLN A 70 -13.71 -2.88 7.36
C GLN A 70 -12.47 -3.70 7.66
N THR A 71 -11.83 -3.45 8.80
CA THR A 71 -10.55 -4.09 9.12
C THR A 71 -10.61 -5.60 9.05
N ALA A 72 -11.63 -6.20 9.69
CA ALA A 72 -11.72 -7.65 9.73
C ALA A 72 -11.85 -8.26 8.34
N ASP A 73 -12.70 -7.67 7.51
CA ASP A 73 -12.88 -8.16 6.14
C ASP A 73 -11.63 -7.96 5.32
N LEU A 74 -10.97 -6.82 5.50
CA LEU A 74 -9.76 -6.53 4.76
C LEU A 74 -8.65 -7.50 5.12
N VAL A 75 -8.48 -7.78 6.40
CA VAL A 75 -7.45 -8.72 6.85
C VAL A 75 -7.71 -10.10 6.27
N LYS A 76 -8.95 -10.56 6.28
CA LYS A 76 -9.28 -11.86 5.71
C LYS A 76 -9.00 -11.90 4.22
N THR A 77 -9.35 -10.85 3.51
CA THR A 77 -9.12 -10.78 2.08
C THR A 77 -7.63 -10.80 1.77
N LEU A 78 -6.86 -10.05 2.54
CA LEU A 78 -5.41 -10.02 2.34
C LEU A 78 -4.78 -11.37 2.60
N GLU A 79 -5.25 -12.08 3.63
CA GLU A 79 -4.72 -13.41 3.91
C GLU A 79 -5.00 -14.37 2.76
N LYS A 80 -6.18 -14.27 2.16
CA LYS A 80 -6.51 -15.10 1.02
C LYS A 80 -5.60 -14.81 -0.17
N ARG A 81 -5.10 -13.60 -0.24
CA ARG A 81 -4.21 -13.20 -1.32
C ARG A 81 -2.74 -13.38 -0.96
N GLY A 82 -2.47 -14.03 0.16
CA GLY A 82 -1.10 -14.37 0.53
C GLY A 82 -0.41 -13.37 1.41
N LEU A 83 -1.11 -12.37 1.92
CA LEU A 83 -0.53 -11.39 2.83
C LEU A 83 -1.15 -11.55 4.20
N LYS A 84 -0.41 -12.18 5.09
CA LYS A 84 -0.90 -12.41 6.44
C LYS A 84 -0.70 -11.16 7.28
N VAL A 85 -1.77 -10.70 7.90
CA VAL A 85 -1.76 -9.49 8.72
C VAL A 85 -2.30 -9.83 10.09
N GLU A 86 -1.50 -9.58 11.12
CA GLU A 86 -1.92 -9.79 12.51
C GLU A 86 -2.42 -8.50 13.13
N HIS A 87 -1.79 -7.39 12.78
CA HIS A 87 -2.17 -6.08 13.30
C HIS A 87 -2.21 -5.09 12.17
N LEU A 88 -3.31 -4.38 12.07
CA LEU A 88 -3.48 -3.35 11.06
C LEU A 88 -3.53 -2.00 11.76
N HIS A 89 -2.64 -1.11 11.36
CA HIS A 89 -2.57 0.25 11.91
C HIS A 89 -2.92 1.24 10.82
N VAL A 90 -3.86 2.13 11.12
CA VAL A 90 -4.36 3.10 10.17
C VAL A 90 -3.95 4.50 10.60
N HIS A 91 -3.28 5.23 9.73
CA HIS A 91 -2.80 6.57 10.00
C HIS A 91 -3.32 7.52 8.94
N VAL A 92 -3.67 8.74 9.35
CA VAL A 92 -4.08 9.74 8.39
C VAL A 92 -2.84 10.55 8.00
N LYS A 93 -2.36 10.30 6.80
CA LYS A 93 -1.15 10.94 6.29
C LYS A 93 -1.33 11.29 4.82
N PRO A 94 -2.08 12.36 4.55
CA PRO A 94 -2.35 12.73 3.16
C PRO A 94 -1.10 12.95 2.35
N GLU A 95 -0.03 13.41 2.97
CA GLU A 95 1.21 13.70 2.27
C GLU A 95 1.85 12.44 1.70
N LEU A 96 1.54 11.28 2.26
CA LEU A 96 2.10 10.02 1.76
C LEU A 96 1.23 9.41 0.66
N VAL A 97 0.00 9.86 0.54
CA VAL A 97 -0.93 9.36 -0.47
C VAL A 97 -1.00 10.30 -1.67
N ALA A 98 -1.04 11.60 -1.41
CA ALA A 98 -1.21 12.59 -2.45
C ALA A 98 -0.18 12.52 -3.58
N PRO A 99 1.11 12.27 -3.30
CA PRO A 99 2.09 12.21 -4.39
C PRO A 99 1.83 11.08 -5.36
N TRP A 100 1.02 10.12 -5.00
CA TRP A 100 0.72 8.99 -5.84
C TRP A 100 -0.46 9.22 -6.73
N ARG A 101 -1.20 10.27 -6.46
CA ARG A 101 -2.37 10.57 -7.26
C ARG A 101 -1.89 11.29 -8.49
N GLU A 102 -2.48 10.90 -9.59
CA GLU A 102 -2.18 11.59 -10.81
C GLU A 102 -2.54 13.03 -10.62
N PRO A 103 -1.65 13.95 -10.89
CA PRO A 103 -2.00 15.35 -10.77
C PRO A 103 -3.06 15.62 -11.81
N VAL A 104 -4.07 16.02 -11.36
CA VAL A 104 -5.15 16.25 -12.25
C VAL A 104 -4.99 17.54 -12.92
N GLU A 105 -4.95 17.59 -13.47
CA GLU A 105 -4.82 18.62 -13.71
C GLU A 105 -5.67 19.43 -13.71
N LYS A 106 -5.88 19.74 -13.35
CA LYS A 106 -6.54 20.47 -13.13
C LYS A 106 -6.51 21.32 -13.65
N ALA A 107 -6.63 21.29 -14.01
CA ALA A 107 -6.60 22.20 -14.44
C ALA A 107 -7.14 22.89 -14.70
#